data_eea78de6bca5113e6d56be34c8a98eff
#
_entry.id   eea78de6bca5113e6d56be34c8a98eff
#
_cell.length_a   1.000
_cell.length_b   1.000
_cell.length_c   1.000
_cell.angle_alpha   90.00
_cell.angle_beta   90.00
_cell.angle_gamma   90.00
#
_symmetry.space_group_name_H-M   'P 1'
#
loop_
_entity.id
_entity.type
_entity.pdbx_description
1 polymer ?
#
loop_
_entity_poly.entity_id
_entity_poly.type
_entity_poly.pdbx_seq_one_letter_code
_entity_poly.pdbx_strand_id
1 'polypeptide(L)'
;MTKLSAYKSGLMAAGVALLAVAAIAFAWHRPPGGRAQDKPSPWTLVSPRPVEIRLGVAGKIVPEQIVTITAPFDGNIKSLEVSEGQRVEAGQRLLEMDVTELDIQRRQALSEQIKARKLLSDIDHWESGPDVARARQTLSSARLSLSDTHQKLVETRQLYERGIVPRMELDALIQQEKMQSLSVASAEAELADARERGKGQARQLAEMEVANATARLNALADEASGVVVAPFSGVVIRVPGNGDGRRDAAGEPLLAGAKVGQGQGLLAIANVARVHVVAKVDETDLNRLRPGQPVEIRGEGFRDLALSGELESIGVQGLEGDSQAGTMYRVVIALPPLTAAQQAVVRLGMTASASIVIFHDEQAMVVPATAIRTDAGKSLVRFRESASSTERSIVVSAGPATPDGVVVTGLSPGYVRDAWQPSP
;
A
#
# COMPACT_ATOMS: atom_id res chain seq x y z
N MET A 1 -34.51 -98.54 -55.31
CA MET A 1 -34.32 -97.38 -54.39
C MET A 1 -33.40 -97.75 -53.27
N THR A 2 -32.12 -97.95 -53.46
CA THR A 2 -31.13 -98.31 -52.44
C THR A 2 -29.71 -98.06 -52.93
N LYS A 3 -29.33 -96.77 -53.18
CA LYS A 3 -27.91 -96.43 -53.50
C LYS A 3 -27.50 -94.97 -53.11
N LEU A 4 -28.32 -94.26 -52.30
CA LEU A 4 -27.97 -92.85 -51.87
C LEU A 4 -27.56 -92.66 -50.40
N SER A 5 -27.57 -93.74 -49.55
CA SER A 5 -27.30 -93.67 -48.13
C SER A 5 -25.80 -93.86 -47.79
N ALA A 6 -25.01 -94.51 -48.63
CA ALA A 6 -23.64 -94.83 -48.33
C ALA A 6 -22.61 -93.63 -48.58
N TYR A 7 -23.00 -92.62 -49.32
CA TYR A 7 -22.11 -91.54 -49.69
C TYR A 7 -22.09 -90.38 -48.64
N LYS A 8 -23.16 -90.26 -47.87
CA LYS A 8 -23.22 -89.21 -46.75
C LYS A 8 -22.42 -89.57 -45.51
N SER A 9 -22.29 -90.86 -45.19
CA SER A 9 -21.48 -91.32 -44.06
C SER A 9 -20.00 -91.22 -44.27
N GLY A 10 -19.51 -91.39 -45.50
CA GLY A 10 -18.09 -91.25 -45.85
C GLY A 10 -17.59 -89.81 -45.86
N LEU A 11 -18.43 -88.84 -46.23
CA LEU A 11 -18.05 -87.41 -46.19
C LEU A 11 -18.00 -86.85 -44.81
N MET A 12 -18.87 -87.31 -43.85
CA MET A 12 -18.79 -86.89 -42.47
C MET A 12 -17.54 -87.44 -41.72
N ALA A 13 -17.18 -88.69 -42.01
CA ALA A 13 -15.97 -89.30 -41.43
C ALA A 13 -14.68 -88.61 -41.91
N ALA A 14 -14.61 -88.23 -43.19
CA ALA A 14 -13.46 -87.49 -43.72
C ALA A 14 -13.37 -86.10 -43.20
N GLY A 15 -14.49 -85.42 -42.96
CA GLY A 15 -14.54 -84.06 -42.38
C GLY A 15 -14.05 -84.06 -40.89
N VAL A 16 -14.45 -85.06 -40.12
CA VAL A 16 -14.02 -85.17 -38.72
C VAL A 16 -12.52 -85.49 -38.60
N ALA A 17 -12.01 -86.37 -39.52
CA ALA A 17 -10.56 -86.68 -39.56
C ALA A 17 -9.72 -85.47 -39.97
N LEU A 18 -10.18 -84.65 -40.89
CA LEU A 18 -9.49 -83.39 -41.29
C LEU A 18 -9.50 -82.33 -40.18
N LEU A 19 -10.57 -82.18 -39.43
CA LEU A 19 -10.66 -81.32 -38.26
C LEU A 19 -9.77 -81.80 -37.15
N ALA A 20 -9.66 -83.10 -36.88
CA ALA A 20 -8.75 -83.66 -35.87
C ALA A 20 -7.28 -83.46 -36.27
N VAL A 21 -6.89 -83.66 -37.54
CA VAL A 21 -5.53 -83.41 -38.01
C VAL A 21 -5.21 -81.88 -37.94
N ALA A 22 -6.16 -81.01 -38.29
CA ALA A 22 -6.00 -79.54 -38.14
C ALA A 22 -5.86 -79.12 -36.71
N ALA A 23 -6.61 -79.73 -35.77
CA ALA A 23 -6.50 -79.46 -34.32
C ALA A 23 -5.16 -79.93 -33.71
N ILE A 24 -4.65 -81.13 -34.22
CA ILE A 24 -3.36 -81.63 -33.81
C ILE A 24 -2.22 -80.80 -34.39
N ALA A 25 -2.30 -80.36 -35.65
CA ALA A 25 -1.35 -79.47 -36.30
C ALA A 25 -1.37 -78.12 -35.65
N PHE A 26 -2.54 -77.58 -35.23
CA PHE A 26 -2.67 -76.31 -34.43
C PHE A 26 -2.12 -76.44 -33.04
N ALA A 27 -2.27 -77.62 -32.40
CA ALA A 27 -1.62 -77.85 -31.04
C ALA A 27 -0.08 -77.98 -31.13
N TRP A 28 0.44 -78.51 -32.25
CA TRP A 28 1.86 -78.61 -32.47
C TRP A 28 2.52 -77.30 -32.96
N HIS A 29 1.69 -76.41 -33.60
CA HIS A 29 2.11 -75.09 -34.01
C HIS A 29 1.91 -73.99 -32.95
N ARG A 30 1.37 -74.32 -31.75
CA ARG A 30 1.49 -73.39 -30.64
C ARG A 30 2.95 -73.25 -30.30
N PRO A 31 3.56 -72.08 -30.55
CA PRO A 31 4.89 -71.82 -30.06
C PRO A 31 4.85 -72.08 -28.56
N PRO A 32 5.82 -72.73 -27.97
CA PRO A 32 5.89 -72.88 -26.53
C PRO A 32 5.76 -71.48 -25.94
N GLY A 33 4.74 -71.30 -25.07
CA GLY A 33 4.46 -70.01 -24.47
C GLY A 33 5.75 -69.42 -24.00
N GLY A 34 6.18 -68.36 -24.69
CA GLY A 34 7.45 -67.73 -24.38
C GLY A 34 7.39 -67.36 -22.91
N ARG A 35 8.17 -68.04 -22.08
CA ARG A 35 8.63 -67.47 -20.84
C ARG A 35 9.11 -66.08 -21.25
N ALA A 36 8.45 -65.04 -20.75
CA ALA A 36 8.94 -63.69 -20.88
C ALA A 36 10.42 -63.79 -20.49
N GLN A 37 11.30 -63.74 -21.48
CA GLN A 37 12.73 -63.59 -21.21
C GLN A 37 12.81 -62.30 -20.41
N ASP A 38 13.07 -62.44 -19.11
CA ASP A 38 13.49 -61.35 -18.26
C ASP A 38 14.67 -60.70 -18.99
N LYS A 39 14.35 -59.66 -19.82
CA LYS A 39 15.43 -58.78 -20.30
C LYS A 39 16.02 -58.19 -19.03
N PRO A 40 17.32 -58.40 -18.77
CA PRO A 40 17.93 -57.80 -17.62
C PRO A 40 17.61 -56.32 -17.67
N SER A 41 16.98 -55.81 -16.58
CA SER A 41 16.67 -54.39 -16.51
C SER A 41 17.93 -53.61 -16.81
N PRO A 42 17.95 -52.68 -17.76
CA PRO A 42 19.13 -51.90 -18.06
C PRO A 42 19.61 -51.20 -16.82
N TRP A 43 20.89 -51.12 -16.66
CA TRP A 43 21.55 -50.32 -15.59
C TRP A 43 21.83 -48.95 -16.15
N THR A 44 21.31 -47.90 -15.53
CA THR A 44 21.59 -46.52 -15.90
C THR A 44 22.74 -45.99 -15.06
N LEU A 45 23.73 -45.40 -15.72
CA LEU A 45 24.84 -44.69 -15.04
C LEU A 45 24.27 -43.36 -14.49
N VAL A 46 24.40 -43.19 -13.18
CA VAL A 46 24.01 -41.95 -12.49
C VAL A 46 25.30 -41.24 -12.05
N SER A 47 25.43 -40.01 -12.54
CA SER A 47 26.54 -39.13 -12.24
C SER A 47 26.00 -37.77 -11.78
N PRO A 48 26.77 -37.02 -10.99
CA PRO A 48 26.42 -35.67 -10.60
C PRO A 48 26.19 -34.81 -11.84
N ARG A 49 25.08 -34.08 -11.86
CA ARG A 49 24.78 -33.13 -12.93
C ARG A 49 24.03 -31.93 -12.36
N PRO A 50 24.18 -30.74 -12.96
CA PRO A 50 23.41 -29.60 -12.55
C PRO A 50 21.93 -29.83 -12.86
N VAL A 51 21.08 -29.55 -11.87
CA VAL A 51 19.62 -29.61 -12.00
C VAL A 51 19.05 -28.31 -11.48
N GLU A 52 18.24 -27.71 -12.31
CA GLU A 52 17.49 -26.50 -11.97
C GLU A 52 16.01 -26.70 -12.31
N ILE A 53 15.15 -26.43 -11.36
CA ILE A 53 13.72 -26.49 -11.55
C ILE A 53 13.17 -25.08 -11.42
N ARG A 54 12.43 -24.66 -12.41
CA ARG A 54 11.83 -23.32 -12.52
C ARG A 54 10.33 -23.41 -12.46
N LEU A 55 9.70 -22.47 -11.74
CA LEU A 55 8.27 -22.24 -11.75
C LEU A 55 7.99 -21.06 -12.65
N GLY A 56 7.23 -21.30 -13.74
CA GLY A 56 6.79 -20.24 -14.65
C GLY A 56 5.50 -19.59 -14.14
N VAL A 57 5.50 -18.28 -14.00
CA VAL A 57 4.32 -17.51 -13.61
C VAL A 57 4.15 -16.30 -14.52
N ALA A 58 2.89 -15.96 -14.82
CA ALA A 58 2.58 -14.75 -15.56
C ALA A 58 2.35 -13.58 -14.60
N GLY A 59 2.95 -12.44 -14.88
CA GLY A 59 2.83 -11.24 -14.08
C GLY A 59 2.70 -9.99 -14.94
N LYS A 60 2.59 -8.85 -14.28
CA LYS A 60 2.58 -7.52 -14.89
C LYS A 60 3.70 -6.66 -14.32
N ILE A 61 4.33 -5.88 -15.18
CA ILE A 61 5.31 -4.87 -14.80
C ILE A 61 4.57 -3.69 -14.18
N VAL A 62 4.90 -3.39 -12.94
CA VAL A 62 4.36 -2.25 -12.19
C VAL A 62 5.50 -1.38 -11.67
N PRO A 63 5.30 -0.08 -11.50
CA PRO A 63 6.34 0.77 -10.90
C PRO A 63 6.48 0.45 -9.41
N GLU A 64 7.67 0.60 -8.86
CA GLU A 64 7.92 0.49 -7.42
C GLU A 64 7.15 1.57 -6.65
N GLN A 65 7.10 2.78 -7.20
CA GLN A 65 6.47 3.92 -6.56
C GLN A 65 5.54 4.65 -7.52
N ILE A 66 4.34 4.92 -7.05
CA ILE A 66 3.37 5.82 -7.68
C ILE A 66 2.99 6.87 -6.64
N VAL A 67 3.05 8.14 -7.04
CA VAL A 67 2.52 9.24 -6.22
C VAL A 67 1.41 9.92 -6.99
N THR A 68 0.23 9.94 -6.38
CA THR A 68 -0.91 10.70 -6.89
C THR A 68 -0.73 12.16 -6.49
N ILE A 69 -0.73 13.02 -7.47
CA ILE A 69 -0.71 14.47 -7.30
C ILE A 69 -2.13 14.92 -7.12
N THR A 70 -2.41 15.57 -6.00
CA THR A 70 -3.76 16.06 -5.65
C THR A 70 -3.82 17.58 -5.73
N ALA A 71 -5.03 18.11 -5.93
CA ALA A 71 -5.26 19.54 -5.87
C ALA A 71 -5.01 20.06 -4.44
N PRO A 72 -4.14 21.08 -4.26
CA PRO A 72 -3.84 21.63 -2.94
C PRO A 72 -5.00 22.41 -2.35
N PHE A 73 -5.88 23.01 -3.17
CA PHE A 73 -7.05 23.78 -2.78
C PHE A 73 -8.18 23.66 -3.81
N ASP A 74 -9.37 24.14 -3.46
CA ASP A 74 -10.50 24.21 -4.38
C ASP A 74 -10.29 25.31 -5.41
N GLY A 75 -10.39 24.99 -6.69
CA GLY A 75 -10.19 26.00 -7.74
C GLY A 75 -10.31 25.44 -9.15
N ASN A 76 -9.90 26.26 -10.12
CA ASN A 76 -9.85 25.87 -11.53
C ASN A 76 -8.40 25.63 -11.95
N ILE A 77 -8.18 24.74 -12.91
CA ILE A 77 -6.88 24.56 -13.54
C ILE A 77 -6.67 25.70 -14.54
N LYS A 78 -5.66 26.50 -14.32
CA LYS A 78 -5.30 27.60 -15.21
C LYS A 78 -4.58 27.10 -16.46
N SER A 79 -3.57 26.24 -16.27
CA SER A 79 -2.82 25.62 -17.36
C SER A 79 -2.33 24.23 -16.96
N LEU A 80 -2.23 23.34 -17.95
CA LEU A 80 -1.62 22.02 -17.84
C LEU A 80 -0.38 21.99 -18.72
N GLU A 81 0.81 21.78 -18.14
CA GLU A 81 2.09 21.85 -18.85
C GLU A 81 2.61 20.48 -19.24
N VAL A 82 1.94 19.39 -18.85
CA VAL A 82 2.36 18.02 -19.12
C VAL A 82 1.22 17.20 -19.72
N SER A 83 1.61 16.15 -20.45
CA SER A 83 0.69 15.19 -21.03
C SER A 83 0.89 13.80 -20.43
N GLU A 84 -0.15 12.96 -20.49
CA GLU A 84 -0.07 11.55 -20.11
C GLU A 84 1.03 10.84 -20.94
N GLY A 85 1.87 10.05 -20.27
CA GLY A 85 3.03 9.39 -20.88
C GLY A 85 4.29 10.23 -20.98
N GLN A 86 4.23 11.53 -20.68
CA GLN A 86 5.40 12.42 -20.70
C GLN A 86 6.32 12.13 -19.51
N ARG A 87 7.64 12.15 -19.76
CA ARG A 87 8.65 12.08 -18.71
C ARG A 87 8.84 13.46 -18.09
N VAL A 88 8.92 13.49 -16.77
CA VAL A 88 9.10 14.69 -15.95
C VAL A 88 10.28 14.51 -14.99
N GLU A 89 10.94 15.62 -14.66
CA GLU A 89 12.01 15.68 -13.67
C GLU A 89 11.50 16.18 -12.32
N ALA A 90 12.21 15.84 -11.24
CA ALA A 90 11.89 16.35 -9.91
C ALA A 90 11.90 17.89 -9.91
N GLY A 91 10.86 18.53 -9.35
CA GLY A 91 10.66 19.97 -9.34
C GLY A 91 10.12 20.57 -10.65
N GLN A 92 9.91 19.78 -11.70
CA GLN A 92 9.30 20.26 -12.93
C GLN A 92 7.84 20.65 -12.70
N ARG A 93 7.41 21.76 -13.28
CA ARG A 93 6.00 22.20 -13.26
C ARG A 93 5.13 21.22 -14.02
N LEU A 94 4.00 20.85 -13.41
CA LEU A 94 3.01 19.94 -13.98
C LEU A 94 1.77 20.69 -14.45
N LEU A 95 1.29 21.56 -13.58
CA LEU A 95 0.13 22.39 -13.86
C LEU A 95 0.17 23.66 -12.97
N GLU A 96 -0.60 24.65 -13.35
CA GLU A 96 -0.86 25.84 -12.58
C GLU A 96 -2.37 25.95 -12.29
N MET A 97 -2.71 26.19 -11.04
CA MET A 97 -4.09 26.44 -10.61
C MET A 97 -4.36 27.94 -10.54
N ASP A 98 -5.63 28.30 -10.76
CA ASP A 98 -6.06 29.67 -10.60
C ASP A 98 -6.15 30.03 -9.11
N VAL A 99 -5.32 30.98 -8.69
CA VAL A 99 -5.21 31.42 -7.30
C VAL A 99 -6.11 32.64 -6.98
N THR A 100 -6.93 33.09 -7.92
CA THR A 100 -7.74 34.31 -7.77
C THR A 100 -8.66 34.21 -6.55
N GLU A 101 -9.36 33.09 -6.38
CA GLU A 101 -10.24 32.86 -5.23
C GLU A 101 -9.42 32.70 -3.93
N LEU A 102 -8.31 31.99 -3.99
CA LEU A 102 -7.37 31.83 -2.87
C LEU A 102 -6.82 33.18 -2.39
N ASP A 103 -6.47 34.08 -3.33
CA ASP A 103 -6.00 35.44 -3.02
C ASP A 103 -7.06 36.29 -2.35
N ILE A 104 -8.32 36.10 -2.71
CA ILE A 104 -9.45 36.77 -2.03
C ILE A 104 -9.57 36.27 -0.59
N GLN A 105 -9.57 34.94 -0.39
CA GLN A 105 -9.64 34.33 0.94
C GLN A 105 -8.46 34.73 1.82
N ARG A 106 -7.25 34.78 1.25
CA ARG A 106 -6.03 35.21 1.95
C ARG A 106 -6.10 36.65 2.40
N ARG A 107 -6.59 37.58 1.54
CA ARG A 107 -6.81 38.99 1.91
C ARG A 107 -7.87 39.13 3.01
N GLN A 108 -8.91 38.31 2.98
CA GLN A 108 -9.92 38.27 4.03
C GLN A 108 -9.31 37.76 5.36
N ALA A 109 -8.58 36.67 5.36
CA ALA A 109 -7.90 36.14 6.55
C ALA A 109 -6.87 37.13 7.13
N LEU A 110 -6.14 37.86 6.27
CA LEU A 110 -5.25 38.92 6.70
C LEU A 110 -6.03 40.08 7.39
N SER A 111 -7.17 40.46 6.83
CA SER A 111 -8.04 41.49 7.46
C SER A 111 -8.54 41.03 8.83
N GLU A 112 -8.94 39.75 8.97
CA GLU A 112 -9.34 39.16 10.25
C GLU A 112 -8.20 39.16 11.26
N GLN A 113 -6.99 38.78 10.83
CA GLN A 113 -5.81 38.81 11.70
C GLN A 113 -5.49 40.23 12.19
N ILE A 114 -5.56 41.25 11.30
CA ILE A 114 -5.31 42.66 11.68
C ILE A 114 -6.35 43.10 12.71
N LYS A 115 -7.64 42.74 12.53
CA LYS A 115 -8.70 43.06 13.49
C LYS A 115 -8.47 42.41 14.85
N ALA A 116 -8.12 41.12 14.87
CA ALA A 116 -7.82 40.39 16.09
C ALA A 116 -6.62 40.98 16.82
N ARG A 117 -5.53 41.32 16.12
CA ARG A 117 -4.35 42.00 16.72
C ARG A 117 -4.69 43.36 17.28
N LYS A 118 -5.56 44.11 16.58
CA LYS A 118 -6.01 45.41 17.10
C LYS A 118 -6.79 45.22 18.40
N LEU A 119 -7.73 44.26 18.44
CA LEU A 119 -8.50 43.95 19.66
C LEU A 119 -7.58 43.59 20.82
N LEU A 120 -6.58 42.75 20.59
CA LEU A 120 -5.59 42.39 21.62
C LEU A 120 -4.81 43.65 22.12
N SER A 121 -4.36 44.48 21.18
CA SER A 121 -3.67 45.73 21.49
C SER A 121 -4.57 46.69 22.28
N ASP A 122 -5.84 46.78 21.94
CA ASP A 122 -6.79 47.64 22.70
C ASP A 122 -6.98 47.10 24.14
N ILE A 123 -6.97 45.80 24.32
CA ILE A 123 -7.02 45.13 25.64
C ILE A 123 -5.72 45.32 26.40
N ASP A 124 -4.56 45.19 25.77
CA ASP A 124 -3.24 45.42 26.43
C ASP A 124 -3.10 46.87 26.91
N HIS A 125 -3.75 47.82 26.23
CA HIS A 125 -3.76 49.25 26.61
C HIS A 125 -5.04 49.65 27.36
N TRP A 126 -5.84 48.70 27.83
CA TRP A 126 -7.14 48.93 28.47
C TRP A 126 -7.09 49.88 29.66
N GLU A 127 -6.05 49.79 30.50
CA GLU A 127 -5.88 50.64 31.68
C GLU A 127 -5.76 52.13 31.32
N SER A 128 -5.26 52.46 30.13
CA SER A 128 -5.19 53.80 29.58
C SER A 128 -6.35 54.13 28.61
N GLY A 129 -7.25 53.18 28.43
CA GLY A 129 -8.38 53.31 27.50
C GLY A 129 -9.45 54.31 27.96
N PRO A 130 -10.33 54.72 27.06
CA PRO A 130 -11.33 55.78 27.31
C PRO A 130 -12.32 55.45 28.43
N ASP A 131 -12.65 54.17 28.63
CA ASP A 131 -13.63 53.74 29.63
C ASP A 131 -13.03 53.86 31.06
N VAL A 132 -11.79 53.41 31.24
CA VAL A 132 -11.08 53.57 32.53
C VAL A 132 -10.77 55.06 32.82
N ALA A 133 -10.41 55.82 31.77
CA ALA A 133 -10.19 57.27 31.91
C ALA A 133 -11.47 57.98 32.34
N ARG A 134 -12.65 57.65 31.76
CA ARG A 134 -13.95 58.22 32.16
C ARG A 134 -14.29 57.87 33.61
N ALA A 135 -14.22 56.60 33.98
CA ALA A 135 -14.49 56.17 35.38
C ALA A 135 -13.54 56.83 36.39
N ARG A 136 -12.25 57.01 36.02
CA ARG A 136 -11.27 57.73 36.84
C ARG A 136 -11.65 59.21 37.01
N GLN A 137 -12.14 59.87 35.96
CA GLN A 137 -12.65 61.25 35.99
C GLN A 137 -13.87 61.37 36.88
N THR A 138 -14.87 60.46 36.77
CA THR A 138 -16.05 60.41 37.64
C THR A 138 -15.65 60.27 39.09
N LEU A 139 -14.73 59.36 39.43
CA LEU A 139 -14.21 59.22 40.81
C LEU A 139 -13.54 60.48 41.31
N SER A 140 -12.71 61.12 40.47
CA SER A 140 -12.05 62.36 40.83
C SER A 140 -13.05 63.48 41.16
N SER A 141 -14.09 63.62 40.35
CA SER A 141 -15.18 64.62 40.59
C SER A 141 -15.96 64.33 41.89
N ALA A 142 -16.30 63.05 42.12
CA ALA A 142 -17.01 62.64 43.34
C ALA A 142 -16.16 62.90 44.61
N ARG A 143 -14.87 62.59 44.54
CA ARG A 143 -13.93 62.87 45.67
C ARG A 143 -13.77 64.37 45.96
N LEU A 144 -13.71 65.19 44.89
CA LEU A 144 -13.64 66.65 45.07
C LEU A 144 -14.91 67.18 45.74
N SER A 145 -16.09 66.72 45.32
CA SER A 145 -17.39 67.12 45.92
C SER A 145 -17.49 66.69 47.38
N LEU A 146 -17.02 65.45 47.72
CA LEU A 146 -17.00 65.00 49.09
C LEU A 146 -16.04 65.86 49.95
N SER A 147 -14.85 66.20 49.48
CA SER A 147 -13.87 67.01 50.12
C SER A 147 -14.42 68.45 50.45
N ASP A 148 -15.11 69.05 49.42
CA ASP A 148 -15.76 70.36 49.61
C ASP A 148 -16.87 70.28 50.66
N THR A 149 -17.73 69.25 50.60
CA THR A 149 -18.79 69.07 51.61
C THR A 149 -18.26 68.78 52.96
N HIS A 150 -17.19 67.99 53.09
CA HIS A 150 -16.53 67.72 54.39
C HIS A 150 -15.93 68.95 54.98
N GLN A 151 -15.25 69.81 54.22
CA GLN A 151 -14.75 71.07 54.70
C GLN A 151 -15.88 71.99 55.25
N LYS A 152 -16.97 72.13 54.46
CA LYS A 152 -18.16 72.87 54.92
C LYS A 152 -18.76 72.29 56.17
N LEU A 153 -18.83 70.99 56.33
CA LEU A 153 -19.31 70.30 57.53
C LEU A 153 -18.44 70.62 58.73
N VAL A 154 -17.09 70.60 58.63
CA VAL A 154 -16.16 70.92 59.66
C VAL A 154 -16.35 72.39 60.14
N GLU A 155 -16.45 73.33 59.18
CA GLU A 155 -16.66 74.74 59.49
C GLU A 155 -18.01 74.95 60.15
N THR A 156 -19.12 74.37 59.62
CA THR A 156 -20.47 74.52 60.23
C THR A 156 -20.55 73.86 61.60
N ARG A 157 -19.85 72.74 61.88
CA ARG A 157 -19.80 72.10 63.18
C ARG A 157 -19.18 73.01 64.19
N GLN A 158 -18.07 73.74 63.90
CA GLN A 158 -17.45 74.74 64.78
C GLN A 158 -18.38 75.92 65.05
N LEU A 159 -19.15 76.35 64.07
CA LEU A 159 -20.13 77.43 64.28
C LEU A 159 -21.31 76.96 65.11
N TYR A 160 -21.77 75.70 64.92
CA TYR A 160 -22.82 75.14 65.78
C TYR A 160 -22.34 75.03 67.26
N GLU A 161 -21.16 74.56 67.54
CA GLU A 161 -20.55 74.48 68.88
C GLU A 161 -20.48 75.87 69.57
N ARG A 162 -20.37 76.94 68.78
CA ARG A 162 -20.42 78.30 69.21
C ARG A 162 -21.80 78.91 69.35
N GLY A 163 -22.85 78.11 69.00
CA GLY A 163 -24.24 78.54 69.03
C GLY A 163 -24.65 79.52 67.93
N ILE A 164 -23.91 79.57 66.78
CA ILE A 164 -24.13 80.54 65.70
C ILE A 164 -25.10 79.99 64.68
N VAL A 165 -25.10 78.67 64.39
CA VAL A 165 -25.98 78.06 63.43
C VAL A 165 -26.94 77.06 64.07
N PRO A 166 -28.15 76.85 63.50
CA PRO A 166 -29.11 75.89 64.04
C PRO A 166 -28.72 74.44 63.71
N ARG A 167 -29.15 73.50 64.59
CA ARG A 167 -28.87 72.05 64.44
C ARG A 167 -29.33 71.47 63.12
N MET A 168 -30.43 71.96 62.57
CA MET A 168 -30.99 71.52 61.29
C MET A 168 -29.99 71.71 60.14
N GLU A 169 -29.20 72.78 60.12
CA GLU A 169 -28.16 73.06 59.12
C GLU A 169 -27.00 72.11 59.25
N LEU A 170 -26.57 71.76 60.43
CA LEU A 170 -25.56 70.75 60.70
C LEU A 170 -26.03 69.33 60.23
N ASP A 171 -27.27 68.95 60.60
CA ASP A 171 -27.88 67.69 60.23
C ASP A 171 -28.03 67.57 58.71
N ALA A 172 -28.37 68.64 57.98
CA ALA A 172 -28.45 68.67 56.50
C ALA A 172 -27.09 68.41 55.87
N LEU A 173 -26.00 69.02 56.39
CA LEU A 173 -24.65 68.77 55.83
C LEU A 173 -24.14 67.39 56.17
N ILE A 174 -24.46 66.81 57.34
CA ILE A 174 -24.16 65.41 57.66
C ILE A 174 -24.85 64.46 56.62
N GLN A 175 -26.10 64.73 56.33
CA GLN A 175 -26.80 63.92 55.29
C GLN A 175 -26.18 64.11 53.88
N GLN A 176 -25.78 65.36 53.58
CA GLN A 176 -25.16 65.64 52.27
C GLN A 176 -23.78 64.96 52.18
N GLU A 177 -22.95 64.99 53.24
CA GLU A 177 -21.68 64.29 53.26
C GLU A 177 -21.87 62.77 53.06
N LYS A 178 -22.87 62.19 53.76
CA LYS A 178 -23.21 60.80 53.62
C LYS A 178 -23.58 60.43 52.16
N MET A 179 -24.39 61.31 51.53
CA MET A 179 -24.75 61.12 50.10
C MET A 179 -23.53 61.21 49.17
N GLN A 180 -22.61 62.14 49.41
CA GLN A 180 -21.37 62.29 48.66
C GLN A 180 -20.41 61.09 48.90
N SER A 181 -20.37 60.58 50.08
CA SER A 181 -19.56 59.39 50.43
C SER A 181 -20.08 58.12 49.67
N LEU A 182 -21.40 57.96 49.57
CA LEU A 182 -22.02 56.91 48.74
C LEU A 182 -21.69 57.08 47.25
N SER A 183 -21.72 58.36 46.76
CA SER A 183 -21.34 58.65 45.37
C SER A 183 -19.85 58.28 45.10
N VAL A 184 -18.95 58.53 46.02
CA VAL A 184 -17.54 58.11 45.92
C VAL A 184 -17.45 56.58 45.87
N ALA A 185 -18.14 55.87 46.78
CA ALA A 185 -18.12 54.39 46.79
C ALA A 185 -18.68 53.80 45.47
N SER A 186 -19.76 54.41 44.89
CA SER A 186 -20.29 54.02 43.60
C SER A 186 -19.27 54.23 42.47
N ALA A 187 -18.60 55.41 42.46
CA ALA A 187 -17.58 55.70 41.43
C ALA A 187 -16.30 54.80 41.56
N GLU A 188 -15.94 54.43 42.82
CA GLU A 188 -14.89 53.46 43.05
C GLU A 188 -15.23 52.05 42.51
N ALA A 189 -16.47 51.60 42.72
CA ALA A 189 -16.95 50.34 42.20
C ALA A 189 -16.99 50.36 40.65
N GLU A 190 -17.43 51.47 40.07
CA GLU A 190 -17.44 51.65 38.60
C GLU A 190 -16.01 51.60 38.01
N LEU A 191 -15.05 52.27 38.65
CA LEU A 191 -13.66 52.20 38.20
C LEU A 191 -13.06 50.81 38.37
N ALA A 192 -13.39 50.11 39.46
CA ALA A 192 -12.94 48.71 39.63
C ALA A 192 -13.51 47.76 38.55
N ASP A 193 -14.81 47.90 38.27
CA ASP A 193 -15.48 47.12 37.20
C ASP A 193 -14.89 47.47 35.83
N ALA A 194 -14.69 48.75 35.53
CA ALA A 194 -14.07 49.16 34.26
C ALA A 194 -12.67 48.54 34.07
N ARG A 195 -11.87 48.47 35.15
CA ARG A 195 -10.54 47.85 35.10
C ARG A 195 -10.61 46.33 34.91
N GLU A 196 -11.55 45.66 35.56
CA GLU A 196 -11.68 44.22 35.53
C GLU A 196 -12.11 43.74 34.15
N ARG A 197 -12.93 44.48 33.38
CA ARG A 197 -13.34 44.13 32.02
C ARG A 197 -12.19 43.98 31.07
N GLY A 198 -11.06 44.63 31.25
CA GLY A 198 -9.85 44.51 30.44
C GLY A 198 -8.90 43.40 30.87
N LYS A 199 -9.22 42.60 31.89
CA LYS A 199 -8.32 41.61 32.48
C LYS A 199 -8.80 40.16 32.22
N GLY A 200 -7.90 39.20 32.46
CA GLY A 200 -8.23 37.78 32.55
C GLY A 200 -8.84 37.20 31.28
N GLN A 201 -10.12 36.87 31.32
CA GLN A 201 -10.81 36.16 30.23
C GLN A 201 -10.85 36.95 28.90
N ALA A 202 -11.02 38.26 28.95
CA ALA A 202 -11.07 39.09 27.76
C ALA A 202 -9.76 39.05 26.97
N ARG A 203 -8.62 39.13 27.71
CA ARG A 203 -7.29 39.02 27.11
C ARG A 203 -7.03 37.62 26.53
N GLN A 204 -7.36 36.57 27.29
CA GLN A 204 -7.20 35.20 26.84
C GLN A 204 -8.01 34.93 25.56
N LEU A 205 -9.24 35.45 25.49
CA LEU A 205 -10.08 35.33 24.29
C LEU A 205 -9.46 36.05 23.10
N ALA A 206 -8.95 37.28 23.28
CA ALA A 206 -8.29 38.02 22.23
C ALA A 206 -6.99 37.36 21.76
N GLU A 207 -6.20 36.78 22.68
CA GLU A 207 -5.01 35.99 22.31
C GLU A 207 -5.38 34.77 21.49
N MET A 208 -6.44 34.03 21.83
CA MET A 208 -6.94 32.89 21.05
C MET A 208 -7.43 33.34 19.67
N GLU A 209 -8.13 34.48 19.58
CA GLU A 209 -8.58 35.00 18.29
C GLU A 209 -7.42 35.37 17.36
N VAL A 210 -6.34 35.98 17.89
CA VAL A 210 -5.11 36.24 17.14
C VAL A 210 -4.45 34.94 16.69
N ALA A 211 -4.38 33.93 17.58
CA ALA A 211 -3.81 32.63 17.23
C ALA A 211 -4.61 31.95 16.11
N ASN A 212 -5.92 31.91 16.21
CA ASN A 212 -6.80 31.31 15.20
C ASN A 212 -6.71 32.03 13.85
N ALA A 213 -6.78 33.37 13.86
CA ALA A 213 -6.67 34.16 12.62
C ALA A 213 -5.28 34.00 11.97
N THR A 214 -4.22 33.87 12.78
CA THR A 214 -2.85 33.64 12.28
C THR A 214 -2.72 32.25 11.70
N ALA A 215 -3.25 31.21 12.35
CA ALA A 215 -3.22 29.84 11.84
C ALA A 215 -3.97 29.73 10.51
N ARG A 216 -5.14 30.38 10.38
CA ARG A 216 -5.90 30.41 9.14
C ARG A 216 -5.14 31.09 8.01
N LEU A 217 -4.49 32.23 8.28
CA LEU A 217 -3.68 32.93 7.28
C LEU A 217 -2.49 32.10 6.83
N ASN A 218 -1.81 31.41 7.76
CA ASN A 218 -0.65 30.55 7.44
C ASN A 218 -1.07 29.36 6.59
N ALA A 219 -2.19 28.71 6.91
CA ALA A 219 -2.71 27.59 6.10
C ALA A 219 -2.95 28.00 4.64
N LEU A 220 -3.51 29.19 4.41
CA LEU A 220 -3.68 29.72 3.05
C LEU A 220 -2.40 30.21 2.39
N ALA A 221 -1.34 30.49 3.16
CA ALA A 221 -0.04 30.92 2.62
C ALA A 221 0.77 29.76 2.04
N ASP A 222 0.69 28.59 2.63
CA ASP A 222 1.38 27.37 2.14
C ASP A 222 0.84 26.92 0.78
N GLU A 223 -0.42 27.24 0.46
CA GLU A 223 -1.10 26.91 -0.80
C GLU A 223 -0.90 27.99 -1.89
N ALA A 224 -0.26 29.11 -1.57
CA ALA A 224 -0.31 30.35 -2.35
C ALA A 224 0.38 30.31 -3.72
N SER A 225 1.23 29.31 -4.02
CA SER A 225 1.93 29.29 -5.30
C SER A 225 1.06 28.91 -6.48
N GLY A 226 -0.03 28.17 -6.26
CA GLY A 226 -0.88 27.60 -7.31
C GLY A 226 -0.13 26.68 -8.29
N VAL A 227 1.18 26.55 -8.14
CA VAL A 227 2.03 25.74 -9.02
C VAL A 227 2.23 24.36 -8.41
N VAL A 228 1.80 23.35 -9.14
CA VAL A 228 1.97 21.96 -8.75
C VAL A 228 3.19 21.39 -9.48
N VAL A 229 4.14 20.85 -8.71
CA VAL A 229 5.42 20.34 -9.23
C VAL A 229 5.57 18.84 -9.01
N ALA A 230 6.42 18.19 -9.81
CA ALA A 230 6.75 16.77 -9.66
C ALA A 230 7.62 16.54 -8.41
N PRO A 231 7.23 15.64 -7.49
CA PRO A 231 8.02 15.34 -6.30
C PRO A 231 9.28 14.52 -6.60
N PHE A 232 9.31 13.80 -7.70
CA PHE A 232 10.45 13.02 -8.20
C PHE A 232 10.39 12.85 -9.72
N SER A 233 11.50 12.43 -10.31
CA SER A 233 11.57 12.16 -11.75
C SER A 233 10.86 10.87 -12.13
N GLY A 234 9.93 10.92 -13.09
CA GLY A 234 9.12 9.78 -13.47
C GLY A 234 8.35 9.99 -14.76
N VAL A 235 7.31 9.23 -14.97
CA VAL A 235 6.39 9.37 -16.10
C VAL A 235 5.00 9.71 -15.57
N VAL A 236 4.37 10.68 -16.20
CA VAL A 236 2.98 11.07 -15.90
C VAL A 236 2.04 9.95 -16.34
N ILE A 237 1.25 9.46 -15.43
CA ILE A 237 0.20 8.47 -15.70
C ILE A 237 -1.15 9.00 -15.20
N ARG A 238 -2.21 8.38 -15.68
CA ARG A 238 -3.55 8.63 -15.14
C ARG A 238 -3.63 8.16 -13.70
N VAL A 239 -4.40 8.85 -12.88
CA VAL A 239 -4.67 8.43 -11.50
C VAL A 239 -5.26 7.01 -11.52
N PRO A 240 -4.64 6.04 -10.84
CA PRO A 240 -5.21 4.70 -10.71
C PRO A 240 -6.58 4.81 -10.03
N GLY A 241 -7.64 4.34 -10.69
CA GLY A 241 -8.97 4.32 -10.07
C GLY A 241 -8.95 3.40 -8.85
N ASN A 242 -9.44 3.88 -7.72
CA ASN A 242 -9.81 3.01 -6.63
C ASN A 242 -10.90 2.06 -7.13
N GLY A 243 -10.69 0.75 -7.01
CA GLY A 243 -11.56 -0.31 -7.54
C GLY A 243 -13.01 -0.35 -7.00
N ASP A 244 -13.46 0.68 -6.32
CA ASP A 244 -14.78 0.83 -5.69
C ASP A 244 -15.85 1.36 -6.63
N GLY A 245 -15.88 0.95 -7.89
CA GLY A 245 -17.09 1.07 -8.72
C GLY A 245 -17.78 2.47 -8.85
N ARG A 246 -17.29 3.48 -8.13
CA ARG A 246 -17.71 4.85 -8.30
C ARG A 246 -16.99 5.44 -9.52
N ARG A 247 -17.75 5.61 -10.57
CA ARG A 247 -17.34 6.28 -11.81
C ARG A 247 -17.14 7.80 -11.62
N ASP A 248 -16.74 8.23 -10.44
CA ASP A 248 -16.59 9.64 -10.13
C ASP A 248 -15.21 10.10 -10.64
N ALA A 249 -15.22 10.83 -11.72
CA ALA A 249 -14.16 11.70 -12.27
C ALA A 249 -12.80 11.06 -12.66
N ALA A 250 -12.55 9.78 -12.45
CA ALA A 250 -11.27 9.14 -12.80
C ALA A 250 -11.09 8.89 -14.31
N GLY A 251 -12.04 9.27 -15.15
CA GLY A 251 -12.06 8.97 -16.57
C GLY A 251 -12.00 10.15 -17.53
N GLU A 252 -12.23 11.38 -17.07
CA GLU A 252 -12.12 12.54 -17.94
C GLU A 252 -10.68 13.05 -18.02
N PRO A 253 -10.21 13.40 -19.20
CA PRO A 253 -8.88 14.02 -19.34
C PRO A 253 -8.87 15.35 -18.58
N LEU A 254 -7.81 15.56 -17.80
CA LEU A 254 -7.59 16.83 -17.11
C LEU A 254 -7.43 17.92 -18.16
N LEU A 255 -8.27 18.95 -18.12
CA LEU A 255 -8.25 20.05 -19.08
C LEU A 255 -8.05 21.39 -18.37
N ALA A 256 -7.42 22.32 -19.05
CA ALA A 256 -7.41 23.71 -18.59
C ALA A 256 -8.84 24.24 -18.47
N GLY A 257 -9.16 24.95 -17.38
CA GLY A 257 -10.49 25.42 -17.03
C GLY A 257 -11.35 24.44 -16.23
N ALA A 258 -10.91 23.18 -16.03
CA ALA A 258 -11.63 22.23 -15.21
C ALA A 258 -11.63 22.65 -13.74
N LYS A 259 -12.80 22.52 -13.09
CA LYS A 259 -12.93 22.75 -11.65
C LYS A 259 -12.53 21.50 -10.88
N VAL A 260 -11.71 21.68 -9.86
CA VAL A 260 -11.18 20.61 -9.01
C VAL A 260 -11.37 20.96 -7.54
N GLY A 261 -11.61 19.94 -6.72
CA GLY A 261 -11.72 20.08 -5.28
C GLY A 261 -10.41 19.76 -4.56
N GLN A 262 -10.20 20.36 -3.40
CA GLN A 262 -9.04 20.05 -2.54
C GLN A 262 -8.93 18.54 -2.27
N GLY A 263 -7.72 17.99 -2.42
CA GLY A 263 -7.47 16.56 -2.26
C GLY A 263 -7.89 15.69 -3.45
N GLN A 264 -8.55 16.25 -4.47
CA GLN A 264 -8.88 15.52 -5.69
C GLN A 264 -7.60 15.12 -6.44
N GLY A 265 -7.49 13.83 -6.82
CA GLY A 265 -6.38 13.33 -7.63
C GLY A 265 -6.43 13.94 -9.04
N LEU A 266 -5.36 14.61 -9.45
CA LEU A 266 -5.24 15.28 -10.74
C LEU A 266 -4.52 14.38 -11.75
N LEU A 267 -3.35 13.92 -11.39
CA LEU A 267 -2.50 13.03 -12.18
C LEU A 267 -1.64 12.19 -11.23
N ALA A 268 -0.97 11.19 -11.75
CA ALA A 268 -0.02 10.43 -10.95
C ALA A 268 1.35 10.38 -11.65
N ILE A 269 2.40 10.28 -10.86
CA ILE A 269 3.77 10.10 -11.36
C ILE A 269 4.25 8.72 -10.93
N ALA A 270 4.71 7.94 -11.91
CA ALA A 270 5.25 6.61 -11.71
C ALA A 270 6.76 6.60 -11.92
N ASN A 271 7.50 5.97 -11.02
CA ASN A 271 8.92 5.75 -11.19
C ASN A 271 9.15 4.59 -12.18
N VAL A 272 9.66 4.90 -13.37
CA VAL A 272 9.93 3.89 -14.41
C VAL A 272 11.36 3.34 -14.35
N ALA A 273 12.24 3.91 -13.54
CA ALA A 273 13.60 3.41 -13.35
C ALA A 273 13.61 2.19 -12.42
N ARG A 274 12.68 2.13 -11.48
CA ARG A 274 12.49 1.03 -10.56
C ARG A 274 11.13 0.40 -10.75
N VAL A 275 11.13 -0.84 -11.15
CA VAL A 275 9.91 -1.59 -11.44
C VAL A 275 9.94 -2.94 -10.75
N HIS A 276 8.76 -3.46 -10.47
CA HIS A 276 8.54 -4.82 -9.97
C HIS A 276 7.72 -5.61 -10.99
N VAL A 277 7.82 -6.94 -10.93
CA VAL A 277 6.82 -7.79 -11.56
C VAL A 277 5.90 -8.32 -10.48
N VAL A 278 4.63 -8.02 -10.60
CA VAL A 278 3.59 -8.57 -9.73
C VAL A 278 2.92 -9.71 -10.46
N ALA A 279 3.04 -10.91 -9.91
CA ALA A 279 2.46 -12.13 -10.43
C ALA A 279 1.47 -12.75 -9.43
N LYS A 280 0.69 -13.71 -9.91
CA LYS A 280 -0.20 -14.52 -9.07
C LYS A 280 0.27 -15.97 -9.14
N VAL A 281 0.36 -16.61 -8.00
CA VAL A 281 0.81 -18.01 -7.86
C VAL A 281 -0.28 -18.80 -7.15
N ASP A 282 -0.46 -20.05 -7.57
CA ASP A 282 -1.39 -20.98 -6.95
C ASP A 282 -0.94 -21.36 -5.51
N GLU A 283 -1.88 -21.64 -4.63
CA GLU A 283 -1.63 -22.06 -3.26
C GLU A 283 -0.71 -23.30 -3.18
N THR A 284 -0.83 -24.22 -4.13
CA THR A 284 -0.05 -25.46 -4.18
C THR A 284 1.45 -25.22 -4.36
N ASP A 285 1.84 -24.13 -5.02
CA ASP A 285 3.23 -23.78 -5.29
C ASP A 285 3.87 -22.90 -4.20
N LEU A 286 3.07 -22.30 -3.31
CA LEU A 286 3.57 -21.40 -2.27
C LEU A 286 4.64 -22.02 -1.37
N ASN A 287 4.48 -23.29 -1.01
CA ASN A 287 5.41 -23.98 -0.12
C ASN A 287 6.83 -24.12 -0.70
N ARG A 288 6.96 -23.92 -2.02
CA ARG A 288 8.21 -24.02 -2.78
C ARG A 288 8.90 -22.68 -2.97
N LEU A 289 8.20 -21.59 -2.67
CA LEU A 289 8.69 -20.24 -2.84
C LEU A 289 9.34 -19.73 -1.56
N ARG A 290 10.44 -19.01 -1.72
CA ARG A 290 11.17 -18.33 -0.64
C ARG A 290 11.65 -16.97 -1.14
N PRO A 291 11.56 -15.89 -0.34
CA PRO A 291 12.22 -14.64 -0.66
C PRO A 291 13.71 -14.83 -0.96
N GLY A 292 14.24 -14.06 -1.91
CA GLY A 292 15.62 -14.15 -2.37
C GLY A 292 15.87 -15.19 -3.49
N GLN A 293 14.86 -15.92 -3.95
CA GLN A 293 15.02 -16.81 -5.09
C GLN A 293 15.26 -16.02 -6.38
N PRO A 294 16.25 -16.41 -7.22
CA PRO A 294 16.51 -15.76 -8.48
C PRO A 294 15.36 -15.99 -9.48
N VAL A 295 15.04 -14.95 -10.24
CA VAL A 295 13.97 -14.98 -11.22
C VAL A 295 14.46 -14.43 -12.55
N GLU A 296 14.22 -15.17 -13.61
CA GLU A 296 14.41 -14.69 -14.98
C GLU A 296 13.07 -14.20 -15.55
N ILE A 297 13.06 -12.98 -16.08
CA ILE A 297 11.84 -12.34 -16.55
C ILE A 297 11.97 -12.07 -18.06
N ARG A 298 10.98 -12.53 -18.82
CA ARG A 298 10.86 -12.31 -20.26
C ARG A 298 9.47 -11.80 -20.59
N GLY A 299 9.32 -11.04 -21.66
CA GLY A 299 8.02 -10.53 -22.08
C GLY A 299 7.89 -10.49 -23.58
N GLU A 300 6.67 -10.61 -24.10
CA GLU A 300 6.43 -10.53 -25.55
C GLU A 300 6.80 -9.16 -26.14
N GLY A 301 6.62 -8.09 -25.34
CA GLY A 301 6.98 -6.74 -25.76
C GLY A 301 8.48 -6.42 -25.69
N PHE A 302 9.30 -7.31 -25.09
CA PHE A 302 10.76 -7.17 -24.97
C PHE A 302 11.47 -8.52 -25.12
N ARG A 303 11.13 -9.27 -26.19
CA ARG A 303 11.58 -10.66 -26.45
C ARG A 303 13.09 -10.84 -26.44
N ASP A 304 13.82 -9.84 -26.93
CA ASP A 304 15.28 -9.88 -27.04
C ASP A 304 16.01 -9.52 -25.75
N LEU A 305 15.24 -9.20 -24.69
CA LEU A 305 15.75 -8.76 -23.40
C LEU A 305 15.29 -9.72 -22.30
N ALA A 306 16.23 -10.43 -21.67
CA ALA A 306 16.00 -11.13 -20.42
C ALA A 306 16.38 -10.23 -19.25
N LEU A 307 15.43 -10.00 -18.35
CA LEU A 307 15.67 -9.26 -17.12
C LEU A 307 15.88 -10.26 -15.97
N SER A 308 16.85 -9.97 -15.12
CA SER A 308 17.09 -10.73 -13.90
C SER A 308 16.48 -9.98 -12.73
N GLY A 309 15.84 -10.71 -11.83
CA GLY A 309 15.26 -10.18 -10.61
C GLY A 309 15.31 -11.20 -9.49
N GLU A 310 14.77 -10.83 -8.35
CA GLU A 310 14.67 -11.69 -7.17
C GLU A 310 13.25 -11.67 -6.61
N LEU A 311 12.80 -12.80 -6.10
CA LEU A 311 11.52 -12.89 -5.38
C LEU A 311 11.63 -12.08 -4.09
N GLU A 312 10.98 -10.93 -4.03
CA GLU A 312 11.05 -10.01 -2.90
C GLU A 312 10.09 -10.42 -1.79
N SER A 313 8.83 -10.64 -2.15
CA SER A 313 7.80 -10.95 -1.16
C SER A 313 6.69 -11.82 -1.71
N ILE A 314 6.06 -12.54 -0.78
CA ILE A 314 4.89 -13.38 -1.03
C ILE A 314 3.76 -12.82 -0.18
N GLY A 315 2.62 -12.51 -0.79
CA GLY A 315 1.45 -11.98 -0.10
C GLY A 315 0.88 -12.98 0.89
N VAL A 316 0.52 -12.50 2.07
CA VAL A 316 -0.11 -13.32 3.13
C VAL A 316 -1.61 -13.52 2.93
N GLN A 317 -2.23 -12.70 2.09
CA GLN A 317 -3.67 -12.76 1.80
C GLN A 317 -3.92 -13.43 0.46
N GLY A 318 -4.74 -14.47 0.47
CA GLY A 318 -5.25 -15.09 -0.74
C GLY A 318 -6.21 -14.13 -1.46
N LEU A 319 -6.08 -14.08 -2.76
CA LEU A 319 -7.01 -13.38 -3.65
C LEU A 319 -8.01 -14.43 -4.14
N GLU A 320 -9.29 -14.20 -3.90
CA GLU A 320 -10.33 -15.03 -4.50
C GLU A 320 -10.24 -14.89 -6.01
N GLY A 321 -9.91 -15.99 -6.68
CA GLY A 321 -10.00 -16.09 -8.13
C GLY A 321 -11.47 -16.22 -8.55
N ASP A 322 -11.74 -16.01 -9.84
CA ASP A 322 -13.03 -16.39 -10.43
C ASP A 322 -13.36 -17.82 -10.00
N SER A 323 -14.61 -18.06 -9.67
CA SER A 323 -15.20 -19.19 -8.92
C SER A 323 -14.80 -20.63 -9.37
N GLN A 324 -13.84 -20.81 -10.28
CA GLN A 324 -13.26 -22.09 -10.70
C GLN A 324 -11.73 -22.17 -10.63
N ALA A 325 -11.02 -21.05 -10.40
CA ALA A 325 -9.58 -21.04 -10.17
C ALA A 325 -9.37 -20.97 -8.63
N GLY A 326 -8.60 -21.91 -8.08
CA GLY A 326 -8.29 -21.95 -6.67
C GLY A 326 -7.75 -20.62 -6.10
N THR A 327 -7.44 -20.59 -4.81
CA THR A 327 -6.88 -19.41 -4.14
C THR A 327 -5.54 -19.05 -4.76
N MET A 328 -5.43 -17.81 -5.24
CA MET A 328 -4.19 -17.26 -5.80
C MET A 328 -3.52 -16.33 -4.79
N TYR A 329 -2.21 -16.33 -4.75
CA TYR A 329 -1.43 -15.45 -3.91
C TYR A 329 -0.60 -14.49 -4.75
N ARG A 330 -0.53 -13.23 -4.29
CA ARG A 330 0.30 -12.21 -4.94
C ARG A 330 1.76 -12.46 -4.61
N VAL A 331 2.61 -12.48 -5.61
CA VAL A 331 4.06 -12.46 -5.45
C VAL A 331 4.65 -11.23 -6.10
N VAL A 332 5.65 -10.63 -5.45
CA VAL A 332 6.35 -9.45 -5.93
C VAL A 332 7.79 -9.84 -6.22
N ILE A 333 8.22 -9.55 -7.42
CA ILE A 333 9.58 -9.81 -7.90
C ILE A 333 10.25 -8.46 -8.13
N ALA A 334 11.29 -8.17 -7.38
CA ALA A 334 12.07 -6.95 -7.52
C ALA A 334 13.05 -7.07 -8.70
N LEU A 335 13.17 -5.99 -9.46
CA LEU A 335 14.20 -5.87 -10.48
C LEU A 335 15.24 -4.83 -10.05
N PRO A 336 16.52 -5.02 -10.45
CA PRO A 336 17.48 -3.94 -10.32
C PRO A 336 17.05 -2.72 -11.14
N PRO A 337 17.52 -1.52 -10.82
CA PRO A 337 17.18 -0.31 -11.58
C PRO A 337 17.44 -0.51 -13.06
N LEU A 338 16.41 -0.24 -13.87
CA LEU A 338 16.48 -0.41 -15.32
C LEU A 338 17.43 0.65 -15.94
N THR A 339 18.30 0.22 -16.83
CA THR A 339 19.14 1.11 -17.65
C THR A 339 18.27 1.94 -18.60
N ALA A 340 18.79 3.04 -19.11
CA ALA A 340 18.07 3.90 -20.08
C ALA A 340 17.60 3.13 -21.32
N ALA A 341 18.41 2.19 -21.82
CA ALA A 341 18.06 1.31 -22.95
C ALA A 341 16.89 0.38 -22.61
N GLN A 342 16.89 -0.19 -21.41
CA GLN A 342 15.80 -1.05 -20.92
C GLN A 342 14.51 -0.26 -20.72
N GLN A 343 14.58 0.95 -20.15
CA GLN A 343 13.44 1.85 -19.97
C GLN A 343 12.78 2.29 -21.29
N ALA A 344 13.53 2.27 -22.40
CA ALA A 344 12.97 2.59 -23.72
C ALA A 344 12.04 1.49 -24.25
N VAL A 345 12.28 0.24 -23.87
CA VAL A 345 11.57 -0.95 -24.36
C VAL A 345 10.52 -1.44 -23.35
N VAL A 346 10.89 -1.48 -22.08
CA VAL A 346 10.02 -1.96 -20.99
C VAL A 346 9.03 -0.87 -20.59
N ARG A 347 7.73 -1.16 -20.66
CA ARG A 347 6.67 -0.22 -20.29
C ARG A 347 5.83 -0.76 -19.14
N LEU A 348 5.31 0.16 -18.34
CA LEU A 348 4.38 -0.18 -17.26
C LEU A 348 3.12 -0.87 -17.81
N GLY A 349 2.63 -1.85 -17.09
CA GLY A 349 1.44 -2.62 -17.47
C GLY A 349 1.71 -3.75 -18.46
N MET A 350 2.93 -3.88 -19.02
CA MET A 350 3.28 -5.02 -19.89
C MET A 350 3.18 -6.33 -19.12
N THR A 351 2.70 -7.36 -19.82
CA THR A 351 2.72 -8.73 -19.31
C THR A 351 4.13 -9.30 -19.43
N ALA A 352 4.58 -9.96 -18.39
CA ALA A 352 5.86 -10.63 -18.30
C ALA A 352 5.68 -12.07 -17.82
N SER A 353 6.46 -12.99 -18.37
CA SER A 353 6.62 -14.35 -17.87
C SER A 353 7.83 -14.38 -16.95
N ALA A 354 7.63 -14.70 -15.69
CA ALA A 354 8.68 -14.84 -14.71
C ALA A 354 8.96 -16.32 -14.42
N SER A 355 10.20 -16.72 -14.55
CA SER A 355 10.70 -18.08 -14.27
C SER A 355 11.47 -18.08 -12.97
N ILE A 356 10.82 -18.48 -11.87
CA ILE A 356 11.38 -18.49 -10.51
C ILE A 356 12.15 -19.79 -10.32
N VAL A 357 13.41 -19.73 -9.90
CA VAL A 357 14.21 -20.91 -9.57
C VAL A 357 13.77 -21.42 -8.20
N ILE A 358 13.05 -22.55 -8.19
CA ILE A 358 12.53 -23.18 -6.97
C ILE A 358 13.44 -24.27 -6.42
N PHE A 359 14.36 -24.79 -7.25
CA PHE A 359 15.37 -25.76 -6.85
C PHE A 359 16.60 -25.60 -7.73
N HIS A 360 17.77 -25.60 -7.14
CA HIS A 360 19.06 -25.58 -7.83
C HIS A 360 20.07 -26.41 -7.07
N ASP A 361 20.70 -27.36 -7.77
CA ASP A 361 21.79 -28.18 -7.25
C ASP A 361 22.76 -28.51 -8.38
N GLU A 362 24.02 -28.09 -8.25
CA GLU A 362 25.06 -28.32 -9.27
C GLU A 362 25.53 -29.77 -9.36
N GLN A 363 25.31 -30.54 -8.28
CA GLN A 363 25.77 -31.92 -8.15
C GLN A 363 24.64 -32.90 -7.85
N ALA A 364 23.45 -32.63 -8.37
CA ALA A 364 22.28 -33.46 -8.15
C ALA A 364 22.46 -34.86 -8.77
N MET A 365 22.07 -35.86 -8.01
CA MET A 365 21.98 -37.24 -8.50
C MET A 365 20.54 -37.49 -8.97
N VAL A 366 20.35 -37.73 -10.26
CA VAL A 366 19.02 -37.98 -10.84
C VAL A 366 18.87 -39.43 -11.17
N VAL A 367 17.88 -40.07 -10.63
CA VAL A 367 17.59 -41.50 -10.77
C VAL A 367 16.24 -41.66 -11.50
N PRO A 368 16.11 -42.58 -12.47
CA PRO A 368 14.84 -42.88 -13.09
C PRO A 368 13.76 -43.18 -12.02
N ALA A 369 12.56 -42.62 -12.19
CA ALA A 369 11.46 -42.79 -11.21
C ALA A 369 11.13 -44.30 -11.01
N THR A 370 11.27 -45.12 -12.04
CA THR A 370 11.03 -46.56 -12.03
C THR A 370 12.04 -47.34 -11.18
N ALA A 371 13.21 -46.75 -10.89
CA ALA A 371 14.27 -47.35 -10.09
C ALA A 371 14.08 -47.17 -8.59
N ILE A 372 13.17 -46.27 -8.19
CA ILE A 372 12.89 -45.97 -6.79
C ILE A 372 11.72 -46.84 -6.29
N ARG A 373 11.92 -47.57 -5.21
CA ARG A 373 10.89 -48.31 -4.48
C ARG A 373 10.72 -47.72 -3.10
N THR A 374 9.48 -47.46 -2.72
CA THR A 374 9.14 -47.12 -1.34
C THR A 374 8.76 -48.38 -0.57
N ASP A 375 9.50 -48.68 0.48
CA ASP A 375 9.25 -49.80 1.37
C ASP A 375 9.33 -49.31 2.83
N ALA A 376 8.29 -49.59 3.60
CA ALA A 376 8.11 -49.13 5.00
C ALA A 376 8.40 -47.60 5.17
N GLY A 377 7.99 -46.76 4.20
CA GLY A 377 8.20 -45.29 4.24
C GLY A 377 9.62 -44.84 3.89
N LYS A 378 10.49 -45.72 3.48
CA LYS A 378 11.85 -45.43 3.01
C LYS A 378 11.95 -45.63 1.51
N SER A 379 12.57 -44.68 0.81
CA SER A 379 12.88 -44.83 -0.61
C SER A 379 14.18 -45.64 -0.77
N LEU A 380 14.15 -46.71 -1.54
CA LEU A 380 15.24 -47.64 -1.79
C LEU A 380 15.60 -47.66 -3.27
N VAL A 381 16.87 -47.72 -3.58
CA VAL A 381 17.43 -47.86 -4.93
C VAL A 381 18.40 -49.03 -4.96
N ARG A 382 18.34 -49.87 -6.01
CA ARG A 382 19.36 -50.91 -6.26
C ARG A 382 20.52 -50.29 -6.98
N PHE A 383 21.67 -50.36 -6.34
CA PHE A 383 22.89 -49.65 -6.73
C PHE A 383 24.09 -50.57 -6.81
N ARG A 384 25.00 -50.26 -7.70
CA ARG A 384 26.38 -50.82 -7.77
C ARG A 384 27.37 -49.73 -8.15
N GLU A 385 28.56 -49.77 -7.57
CA GLU A 385 29.59 -48.76 -7.82
C GLU A 385 30.23 -48.85 -9.22
N SER A 386 30.37 -50.07 -9.72
CA SER A 386 30.91 -50.35 -11.06
C SER A 386 30.10 -51.44 -11.73
N ALA A 387 30.33 -51.65 -13.04
CA ALA A 387 29.66 -52.70 -13.82
C ALA A 387 29.88 -54.11 -13.25
N SER A 388 31.00 -54.35 -12.53
CA SER A 388 31.39 -55.63 -11.94
C SER A 388 31.10 -55.74 -10.45
N SER A 389 30.61 -54.66 -9.79
CA SER A 389 30.39 -54.68 -8.33
C SER A 389 29.07 -55.38 -7.97
N THR A 390 29.01 -55.91 -6.75
CA THR A 390 27.81 -56.56 -6.20
C THR A 390 26.68 -55.53 -6.02
N GLU A 391 25.48 -55.91 -6.40
CA GLU A 391 24.27 -55.14 -6.20
C GLU A 391 23.94 -54.98 -4.72
N ARG A 392 23.61 -53.77 -4.29
CA ARG A 392 23.16 -53.49 -2.92
C ARG A 392 21.96 -52.51 -2.93
N SER A 393 21.07 -52.64 -1.97
CA SER A 393 19.98 -51.70 -1.79
C SER A 393 20.47 -50.56 -0.91
N ILE A 394 20.34 -49.33 -1.38
CA ILE A 394 20.67 -48.11 -0.65
C ILE A 394 19.42 -47.35 -0.34
N VAL A 395 19.29 -46.88 0.89
CA VAL A 395 18.24 -45.93 1.31
C VAL A 395 18.63 -44.56 0.82
N VAL A 396 17.74 -43.91 0.07
CA VAL A 396 17.93 -42.57 -0.46
C VAL A 396 16.79 -41.68 -0.03
N SER A 397 17.03 -40.37 0.08
CA SER A 397 15.95 -39.41 0.25
C SER A 397 15.52 -38.89 -1.13
N ALA A 398 14.26 -39.12 -1.48
CA ALA A 398 13.69 -38.62 -2.73
C ALA A 398 13.40 -37.12 -2.62
N GLY A 399 13.96 -36.34 -3.53
CA GLY A 399 13.74 -34.92 -3.71
C GLY A 399 12.73 -34.63 -4.80
N PRO A 400 12.83 -33.47 -5.48
CA PRO A 400 11.91 -33.08 -6.52
C PRO A 400 12.04 -33.96 -7.77
N ALA A 401 10.90 -34.14 -8.46
CA ALA A 401 10.84 -34.83 -9.74
C ALA A 401 11.22 -33.87 -10.88
N THR A 402 11.99 -34.41 -11.83
CA THR A 402 12.36 -33.74 -13.07
C THR A 402 11.86 -34.56 -14.27
N PRO A 403 11.86 -34.03 -15.49
CA PRO A 403 11.50 -34.81 -16.69
C PRO A 403 12.37 -36.06 -16.88
N ASP A 404 13.62 -36.03 -16.41
CA ASP A 404 14.58 -37.10 -16.56
C ASP A 404 14.60 -38.12 -15.39
N GLY A 405 13.81 -37.87 -14.33
CA GLY A 405 13.75 -38.71 -13.15
C GLY A 405 13.54 -37.95 -11.87
N VAL A 406 13.94 -38.51 -10.74
CA VAL A 406 13.82 -37.93 -9.41
C VAL A 406 15.20 -37.61 -8.86
N VAL A 407 15.38 -36.42 -8.36
CA VAL A 407 16.59 -36.03 -7.63
C VAL A 407 16.67 -36.85 -6.33
N VAL A 408 17.80 -37.48 -6.04
CA VAL A 408 17.97 -38.23 -4.80
C VAL A 408 19.20 -37.76 -4.06
N THR A 409 19.14 -37.78 -2.74
CA THR A 409 20.31 -37.55 -1.87
C THR A 409 20.69 -38.82 -1.12
N GLY A 410 21.99 -38.97 -0.82
CA GLY A 410 22.52 -40.16 -0.17
C GLY A 410 22.99 -41.26 -1.13
N LEU A 411 23.10 -40.94 -2.43
CA LEU A 411 23.63 -41.86 -3.45
C LEU A 411 24.99 -41.35 -3.95
N SER A 412 25.97 -42.26 -4.09
CA SER A 412 27.26 -41.99 -4.75
C SER A 412 27.13 -42.18 -6.27
N PRO A 413 28.09 -41.64 -7.08
CA PRO A 413 28.14 -41.94 -8.51
C PRO A 413 28.26 -43.43 -8.77
N GLY A 414 27.52 -43.96 -9.74
CA GLY A 414 27.49 -45.38 -10.04
C GLY A 414 26.31 -45.81 -10.91
N TYR A 415 25.97 -47.07 -10.87
CA TYR A 415 24.91 -47.65 -11.70
C TYR A 415 23.66 -47.95 -10.85
N VAL A 416 22.53 -47.55 -11.34
CA VAL A 416 21.20 -47.79 -10.75
C VAL A 416 20.42 -48.70 -11.68
N ARG A 417 19.67 -49.65 -11.12
CA ARG A 417 18.82 -50.56 -11.90
C ARG A 417 17.48 -49.85 -12.24
N ASP A 418 17.15 -49.74 -13.52
CA ASP A 418 16.03 -48.96 -14.02
C ASP A 418 14.66 -49.45 -13.60
N ALA A 419 14.52 -50.71 -13.24
CA ALA A 419 13.25 -51.25 -12.78
C ALA A 419 13.47 -52.17 -11.57
N TRP A 420 12.63 -52.04 -10.59
CA TRP A 420 12.57 -52.90 -9.44
C TRP A 420 11.89 -54.21 -9.78
N GLN A 421 12.64 -55.30 -10.01
CA GLN A 421 12.09 -56.65 -10.08
C GLN A 421 12.18 -57.32 -8.72
N PRO A 422 11.15 -58.03 -8.24
CA PRO A 422 11.27 -58.85 -7.03
C PRO A 422 12.33 -59.90 -7.30
N SER A 423 13.23 -60.10 -6.33
CA SER A 423 14.15 -61.25 -6.38
C SER A 423 13.34 -62.52 -6.38
N PRO A 424 13.74 -63.54 -7.18
CA PRO A 424 13.04 -64.82 -7.26
C PRO A 424 12.98 -65.49 -5.89
#